data_00c1bebf106fce77337f550a0a549860
#
_entry.id   00c1bebf106fce77337f550a0a549860
#
_cell.length_a   1.000
_cell.length_b   1.000
_cell.length_c   1.000
_cell.angle_alpha   90.00
_cell.angle_beta   90.00
_cell.angle_gamma   90.00
#
_symmetry.space_group_name_H-M   'P 1'
#
loop_
_entity.id
_entity.type
_entity.pdbx_description
1 polymer ?
#
loop_
_entity_poly.entity_id
_entity_poly.type
_entity_poly.pdbx_seq_one_letter_code
_entity_poly.pdbx_strand_id
1 'polypeptide(L)'
;YGLTESLATVSCVHLDKKFTIGSVGRPISNIQIKIGEDNEVLLKGPTITKGYYHRDTTNANAFDEEGFFHTGDAGYMKDGELYLTERIKDLFKTSNGKYIAPQQVESLLLVDKFIDQVAVIADQRKFVSALVVPEFRLVEDWAREHHIPFSGREELCANEKVQKMLMERVKILQQHLAYYEQIKRITLLPHHFSMEAGELTNTLKIRRPVINKNYKAEIDKMYEE
;
A
#
# COMPACT_ATOMS: atom_id res chain seq x y z
N TYR A 1 -6.29 -3.06 16.36
CA TYR A 1 -6.36 -1.76 15.69
C TYR A 1 -6.66 -0.66 16.70
N GLY A 2 -6.07 0.48 16.45
CA GLY A 2 -6.32 1.68 17.24
C GLY A 2 -5.53 2.88 16.74
N LEU A 3 -5.88 4.05 17.22
CA LEU A 3 -5.29 5.33 16.87
C LEU A 3 -5.21 6.22 18.11
N THR A 4 -4.42 7.29 18.03
CA THR A 4 -4.28 8.25 19.14
C THR A 4 -5.63 8.83 19.55
N GLU A 5 -6.49 9.10 18.59
CA GLU A 5 -7.82 9.65 18.73
C GLU A 5 -8.83 8.72 19.43
N SER A 6 -8.48 7.43 19.60
CA SER A 6 -9.31 6.42 20.29
C SER A 6 -8.73 5.95 21.63
N LEU A 7 -7.77 6.67 22.20
CA LEU A 7 -6.99 6.22 23.37
C LEU A 7 -6.34 4.84 23.14
N ALA A 8 -5.80 4.63 21.96
CA ALA A 8 -5.08 3.49 21.46
C ALA A 8 -5.94 2.32 20.93
N THR A 9 -6.93 1.81 21.64
CA THR A 9 -7.59 0.55 21.25
C THR A 9 -9.00 0.74 20.72
N VAL A 10 -9.29 0.22 19.54
CA VAL A 10 -10.62 0.13 18.89
C VAL A 10 -11.08 -1.30 18.78
N SER A 11 -10.18 -2.19 18.33
CA SER A 11 -10.44 -3.62 18.22
C SER A 11 -9.21 -4.44 18.59
N CYS A 12 -9.45 -5.66 19.01
CA CYS A 12 -8.37 -6.60 19.32
C CYS A 12 -8.77 -8.05 19.03
N VAL A 13 -7.76 -8.87 18.80
CA VAL A 13 -7.90 -10.33 18.72
C VAL A 13 -8.03 -10.89 20.14
N HIS A 14 -9.03 -11.71 20.38
CA HIS A 14 -9.19 -12.44 21.63
C HIS A 14 -8.39 -13.75 21.56
N LEU A 15 -7.44 -13.94 22.47
CA LEU A 15 -6.58 -15.13 22.51
C LEU A 15 -7.32 -16.43 22.84
N ASP A 16 -8.46 -16.33 23.50
CA ASP A 16 -9.34 -17.43 23.90
C ASP A 16 -10.39 -17.79 22.83
N LYS A 17 -10.42 -17.08 21.71
CA LYS A 17 -11.37 -17.30 20.63
C LYS A 17 -10.66 -17.52 19.31
N LYS A 18 -11.33 -18.25 18.42
CA LYS A 18 -10.86 -18.40 17.04
C LYS A 18 -10.86 -17.03 16.37
N PHE A 19 -9.76 -16.67 15.74
CA PHE A 19 -9.60 -15.46 14.95
C PHE A 19 -9.21 -15.81 13.51
N THR A 20 -9.42 -14.86 12.62
CA THR A 20 -9.08 -15.02 11.20
C THR A 20 -7.81 -14.23 10.89
N ILE A 21 -6.85 -14.86 10.22
CA ILE A 21 -5.64 -14.18 9.76
C ILE A 21 -6.03 -13.02 8.81
N GLY A 22 -5.44 -11.84 9.04
CA GLY A 22 -5.75 -10.60 8.32
C GLY A 22 -6.79 -9.73 9.00
N SER A 23 -7.53 -10.25 9.99
CA SER A 23 -8.42 -9.47 10.84
C SER A 23 -7.61 -8.68 11.90
N VAL A 24 -8.07 -7.48 12.22
CA VAL A 24 -7.59 -6.69 13.38
C VAL A 24 -8.45 -6.92 14.62
N GLY A 25 -9.28 -7.97 14.60
CA GLY A 25 -10.08 -8.45 15.72
C GLY A 25 -11.45 -7.81 15.83
N ARG A 26 -12.08 -8.05 16.95
CA ARG A 26 -13.43 -7.58 17.27
C ARG A 26 -13.38 -6.23 17.95
N PRO A 27 -14.38 -5.35 17.73
CA PRO A 27 -14.50 -4.09 18.46
C PRO A 27 -14.54 -4.37 19.97
N ILE A 28 -13.88 -3.49 20.75
CA ILE A 28 -14.06 -3.51 22.22
C ILE A 28 -15.47 -3.04 22.58
N SER A 29 -15.96 -3.46 23.74
CA SER A 29 -17.38 -3.38 24.12
C SER A 29 -17.98 -1.97 24.16
N ASN A 30 -17.15 -0.93 24.30
CA ASN A 30 -17.58 0.45 24.41
C ASN A 30 -17.36 1.29 23.13
N ILE A 31 -16.95 0.66 22.02
CA ILE A 31 -16.76 1.30 20.72
C ILE A 31 -17.80 0.76 19.72
N GLN A 32 -18.43 1.69 19.03
CA GLN A 32 -19.25 1.40 17.86
C GLN A 32 -18.44 1.67 16.61
N ILE A 33 -18.48 0.72 15.66
CA ILE A 33 -17.88 0.83 14.35
C ILE A 33 -18.99 0.89 13.30
N LYS A 34 -18.92 1.88 12.42
CA LYS A 34 -19.77 2.03 11.23
C LYS A 34 -18.85 2.08 10.01
N ILE A 35 -19.23 1.41 8.92
CA ILE A 35 -18.56 1.55 7.63
C ILE A 35 -19.32 2.59 6.84
N GLY A 36 -18.65 3.69 6.54
CA GLY A 36 -19.20 4.85 5.82
C GLY A 36 -18.95 4.77 4.31
N GLU A 37 -19.01 5.93 3.67
CA GLU A 37 -18.68 6.09 2.25
C GLU A 37 -17.19 5.73 2.01
N ASP A 38 -16.83 5.32 0.80
CA ASP A 38 -15.50 4.85 0.42
C ASP A 38 -14.92 3.75 1.34
N ASN A 39 -15.83 3.00 2.00
CA ASN A 39 -15.50 2.00 3.01
C ASN A 39 -14.76 2.57 4.23
N GLU A 40 -14.92 3.84 4.55
CA GLU A 40 -14.27 4.45 5.70
C GLU A 40 -14.75 3.82 7.02
N VAL A 41 -13.78 3.52 7.90
CA VAL A 41 -14.07 3.07 9.26
C VAL A 41 -14.39 4.28 10.12
N LEU A 42 -15.62 4.38 10.57
CA LEU A 42 -16.12 5.45 11.43
C LEU A 42 -16.29 4.92 12.86
N LEU A 43 -15.90 5.72 13.84
CA LEU A 43 -15.85 5.32 15.24
C LEU A 43 -16.70 6.20 16.15
N LYS A 44 -17.42 5.59 17.09
CA LYS A 44 -18.13 6.31 18.14
C LYS A 44 -18.01 5.58 19.48
N GLY A 45 -17.73 6.33 20.53
CA GLY A 45 -17.63 5.76 21.89
C GLY A 45 -16.94 6.71 22.87
N PRO A 46 -16.93 6.36 24.16
CA PRO A 46 -16.42 7.23 25.21
C PRO A 46 -14.90 7.45 25.17
N THR A 47 -14.16 6.58 24.48
CA THR A 47 -12.70 6.68 24.30
C THR A 47 -12.31 7.50 23.07
N ILE A 48 -13.28 7.88 22.22
CA ILE A 48 -13.00 8.69 21.04
C ILE A 48 -12.78 10.14 21.47
N THR A 49 -11.75 10.77 20.88
CA THR A 49 -11.46 12.19 21.11
C THR A 49 -12.70 13.07 20.92
N LYS A 50 -12.75 14.20 21.61
CA LYS A 50 -13.77 15.23 21.39
C LYS A 50 -13.37 16.26 20.34
N GLY A 51 -12.15 16.12 19.79
CA GLY A 51 -11.59 16.99 18.79
C GLY A 51 -10.13 17.34 19.05
N TYR A 52 -9.53 18.08 18.13
CA TYR A 52 -8.14 18.54 18.19
C TYR A 52 -8.08 19.94 18.84
N TYR A 53 -7.15 20.12 19.75
CA TYR A 53 -6.97 21.37 20.48
C TYR A 53 -6.64 22.55 19.52
N HIS A 54 -7.42 23.62 19.60
CA HIS A 54 -7.29 24.81 18.73
C HIS A 54 -7.25 24.51 17.21
N ARG A 55 -8.06 23.55 16.72
CA ARG A 55 -8.15 23.15 15.30
C ARG A 55 -9.59 23.16 14.80
N ASP A 56 -10.27 24.30 14.88
CA ASP A 56 -11.72 24.41 14.61
C ASP A 56 -12.08 23.93 13.19
N THR A 57 -11.32 24.30 12.18
CA THR A 57 -11.55 23.85 10.79
C THR A 57 -11.36 22.35 10.61
N THR A 58 -10.41 21.74 11.32
CA THR A 58 -10.19 20.29 11.31
C THR A 58 -11.35 19.60 12.05
N ASN A 59 -11.76 20.14 13.17
CA ASN A 59 -12.83 19.59 14.00
C ASN A 59 -14.20 19.62 13.31
N ALA A 60 -14.46 20.62 12.48
CA ALA A 60 -15.70 20.73 11.71
C ALA A 60 -15.94 19.53 10.76
N ASN A 61 -14.86 18.88 10.34
CA ASN A 61 -14.90 17.72 9.41
C ASN A 61 -14.46 16.41 10.08
N ALA A 62 -14.20 16.42 11.40
CA ALA A 62 -13.69 15.26 12.10
C ALA A 62 -14.79 14.26 12.49
N PHE A 63 -16.04 14.69 12.47
CA PHE A 63 -17.20 13.89 12.86
C PHE A 63 -18.33 14.03 11.85
N ASP A 64 -19.07 12.94 11.63
CA ASP A 64 -20.30 12.99 10.86
C ASP A 64 -21.48 13.58 11.69
N GLU A 65 -22.64 13.76 11.03
CA GLU A 65 -23.84 14.31 11.67
C GLU A 65 -24.36 13.42 12.83
N GLU A 66 -24.06 12.14 12.81
CA GLU A 66 -24.42 11.19 13.87
C GLU A 66 -23.37 11.17 15.02
N GLY A 67 -22.26 11.90 14.89
CA GLY A 67 -21.18 12.00 15.87
C GLY A 67 -20.18 10.83 15.80
N PHE A 68 -20.06 10.16 14.66
CA PHE A 68 -18.98 9.21 14.41
C PHE A 68 -17.73 9.95 13.92
N PHE A 69 -16.60 9.58 14.49
CA PHE A 69 -15.28 10.12 14.13
C PHE A 69 -14.78 9.51 12.81
N HIS A 70 -14.32 10.35 11.90
CA HIS A 70 -13.68 9.98 10.65
C HIS A 70 -12.24 9.56 10.87
N THR A 71 -11.92 8.27 10.73
CA THR A 71 -10.55 7.77 10.98
C THR A 71 -9.62 8.02 9.81
N GLY A 72 -10.16 8.14 8.60
CA GLY A 72 -9.40 8.14 7.36
C GLY A 72 -8.81 6.77 6.99
N ASP A 73 -9.16 5.72 7.71
CA ASP A 73 -8.78 4.34 7.40
C ASP A 73 -9.96 3.64 6.73
N ALA A 74 -9.72 2.94 5.63
CA ALA A 74 -10.71 2.12 4.95
C ALA A 74 -10.69 0.68 5.48
N GLY A 75 -11.87 0.04 5.50
CA GLY A 75 -12.00 -1.33 5.98
C GLY A 75 -13.41 -1.88 5.80
N TYR A 76 -13.62 -3.09 6.30
CA TYR A 76 -14.94 -3.73 6.30
C TYR A 76 -15.12 -4.62 7.53
N MET A 77 -16.37 -4.90 7.86
CA MET A 77 -16.74 -5.85 8.90
C MET A 77 -17.12 -7.21 8.27
N LYS A 78 -16.57 -8.30 8.81
CA LYS A 78 -16.93 -9.67 8.43
C LYS A 78 -16.93 -10.55 9.66
N ASP A 79 -18.01 -11.31 9.86
CA ASP A 79 -18.18 -12.24 11.00
C ASP A 79 -17.95 -11.58 12.38
N GLY A 80 -18.22 -10.25 12.48
CA GLY A 80 -18.01 -9.43 13.67
C GLY A 80 -16.56 -9.02 13.92
N GLU A 81 -15.67 -9.28 12.98
CA GLU A 81 -14.27 -8.86 13.01
C GLU A 81 -14.03 -7.71 12.02
N LEU A 82 -13.14 -6.77 12.38
CA LEU A 82 -12.73 -5.65 11.54
C LEU A 82 -11.52 -6.06 10.68
N TYR A 83 -11.58 -5.70 9.41
CA TYR A 83 -10.50 -5.82 8.45
C TYR A 83 -10.17 -4.44 7.92
N LEU A 84 -8.91 -4.04 8.02
CA LEU A 84 -8.43 -2.80 7.41
C LEU A 84 -7.90 -3.10 6.01
N THR A 85 -8.11 -2.16 5.12
CA THR A 85 -7.60 -2.25 3.74
C THR A 85 -6.48 -1.26 3.50
N GLU A 86 -6.78 0.05 3.56
CA GLU A 86 -5.83 1.11 3.25
C GLU A 86 -6.25 2.40 3.97
N ARG A 87 -5.37 3.39 4.02
CA ARG A 87 -5.78 4.77 4.34
C ARG A 87 -6.43 5.43 3.14
N ILE A 88 -7.57 6.09 3.35
CA ILE A 88 -8.33 6.75 2.28
C ILE A 88 -7.46 7.80 1.56
N LYS A 89 -6.64 8.55 2.31
CA LYS A 89 -5.70 9.53 1.74
C LYS A 89 -4.56 8.90 0.93
N ASP A 90 -4.30 7.62 1.15
CA ASP A 90 -3.24 6.87 0.48
C ASP A 90 -3.78 6.07 -0.72
N LEU A 91 -5.13 6.04 -0.90
CA LEU A 91 -5.75 5.47 -2.09
C LEU A 91 -5.39 6.29 -3.33
N PHE A 92 -4.98 5.63 -4.39
CA PHE A 92 -4.80 6.26 -5.68
C PHE A 92 -6.11 6.25 -6.47
N LYS A 93 -6.44 7.38 -7.09
CA LYS A 93 -7.54 7.46 -8.05
C LYS A 93 -6.97 7.47 -9.46
N THR A 94 -7.18 6.40 -10.20
CA THR A 94 -6.77 6.33 -11.61
C THR A 94 -7.52 7.34 -12.46
N SER A 95 -7.01 7.66 -13.65
CA SER A 95 -7.69 8.55 -14.60
C SER A 95 -9.10 8.05 -15.01
N ASN A 96 -9.36 6.74 -14.85
CA ASN A 96 -10.65 6.11 -15.09
C ASN A 96 -11.56 6.08 -13.86
N GLY A 97 -11.17 6.78 -12.77
CA GLY A 97 -11.96 6.91 -11.54
C GLY A 97 -11.96 5.68 -10.63
N LYS A 98 -11.11 4.68 -10.88
CA LYS A 98 -10.97 3.51 -10.01
C LYS A 98 -10.02 3.81 -8.85
N TYR A 99 -10.38 3.35 -7.65
CA TYR A 99 -9.53 3.43 -6.49
C TYR A 99 -8.61 2.21 -6.42
N ILE A 100 -7.34 2.45 -6.12
CA ILE A 100 -6.29 1.44 -5.95
C ILE A 100 -5.70 1.61 -4.55
N ALA A 101 -5.58 0.52 -3.81
CA ALA A 101 -4.90 0.46 -2.52
C ALA A 101 -3.40 0.10 -2.72
N PRO A 102 -2.49 1.07 -2.85
CA PRO A 102 -1.11 0.79 -3.26
C PRO A 102 -0.36 -0.09 -2.26
N GLN A 103 -0.56 0.10 -0.95
CA GLN A 103 0.14 -0.70 0.05
C GLN A 103 -0.30 -2.18 0.03
N GLN A 104 -1.56 -2.47 -0.30
CA GLN A 104 -2.02 -3.86 -0.48
C GLN A 104 -1.31 -4.54 -1.65
N VAL A 105 -1.25 -3.84 -2.80
CA VAL A 105 -0.56 -4.35 -3.99
C VAL A 105 0.93 -4.51 -3.71
N GLU A 106 1.57 -3.53 -3.06
CA GLU A 106 2.99 -3.59 -2.66
C GLU A 106 3.26 -4.76 -1.72
N SER A 107 2.46 -4.91 -0.67
CA SER A 107 2.61 -6.02 0.30
C SER A 107 2.46 -7.39 -0.35
N LEU A 108 1.57 -7.49 -1.35
CA LEU A 108 1.40 -8.71 -2.12
C LEU A 108 2.64 -9.08 -2.92
N LEU A 109 3.32 -8.11 -3.51
CA LEU A 109 4.54 -8.34 -4.30
C LEU A 109 5.74 -8.64 -3.42
N LEU A 110 5.84 -8.03 -2.24
CA LEU A 110 6.95 -8.21 -1.30
C LEU A 110 7.03 -9.60 -0.67
N VAL A 111 6.06 -10.50 -0.90
CA VAL A 111 6.20 -11.91 -0.51
C VAL A 111 7.11 -12.69 -1.45
N ASP A 112 7.41 -12.14 -2.63
CA ASP A 112 8.29 -12.78 -3.60
C ASP A 112 9.76 -12.55 -3.25
N LYS A 113 10.53 -13.63 -3.16
CA LYS A 113 11.95 -13.59 -2.79
C LYS A 113 12.85 -12.79 -3.75
N PHE A 114 12.42 -12.55 -4.99
CA PHE A 114 13.17 -11.77 -5.99
C PHE A 114 12.86 -10.27 -5.95
N ILE A 115 11.91 -9.84 -5.12
CA ILE A 115 11.51 -8.44 -4.99
C ILE A 115 11.90 -7.95 -3.60
N ASP A 116 12.77 -6.93 -3.53
CA ASP A 116 13.20 -6.34 -2.27
C ASP A 116 12.38 -5.11 -1.90
N GLN A 117 12.19 -4.18 -2.86
CA GLN A 117 11.35 -3.00 -2.64
C GLN A 117 10.45 -2.77 -3.84
N VAL A 118 9.28 -2.19 -3.60
CA VAL A 118 8.31 -1.88 -4.66
C VAL A 118 7.56 -0.60 -4.33
N ALA A 119 7.36 0.24 -5.33
CA ALA A 119 6.51 1.42 -5.27
C ALA A 119 5.47 1.36 -6.37
N VAL A 120 4.21 1.21 -6.01
CA VAL A 120 3.08 1.21 -6.95
C VAL A 120 2.80 2.63 -7.42
N ILE A 121 2.59 2.77 -8.72
CA ILE A 121 2.27 4.02 -9.42
C ILE A 121 0.92 3.84 -10.12
N ALA A 122 -0.08 4.65 -9.75
CA ALA A 122 -1.42 4.56 -10.32
C ALA A 122 -2.18 5.90 -10.28
N ASP A 123 -1.77 6.83 -9.39
CA ASP A 123 -2.52 8.07 -9.20
C ASP A 123 -2.56 8.91 -10.47
N GLN A 124 -3.80 9.26 -10.90
CA GLN A 124 -4.08 9.97 -12.15
C GLN A 124 -3.55 9.28 -13.43
N ARG A 125 -3.17 7.98 -13.34
CA ARG A 125 -2.63 7.22 -14.48
C ARG A 125 -3.71 6.30 -15.10
N LYS A 126 -3.50 5.90 -16.37
CA LYS A 126 -4.45 5.06 -17.13
C LYS A 126 -4.56 3.63 -16.57
N PHE A 127 -3.48 3.13 -15.97
CA PHE A 127 -3.37 1.79 -15.40
C PHE A 127 -2.33 1.75 -14.28
N VAL A 128 -2.29 0.67 -13.53
CA VAL A 128 -1.33 0.46 -12.45
C VAL A 128 0.01 0.01 -13.03
N SER A 129 1.10 0.64 -12.59
CA SER A 129 2.48 0.23 -12.85
C SER A 129 3.28 0.20 -11.55
N ALA A 130 4.51 -0.29 -11.57
CA ALA A 130 5.36 -0.30 -10.38
C ALA A 130 6.83 -0.05 -10.73
N LEU A 131 7.50 0.67 -9.82
CA LEU A 131 8.95 0.67 -9.71
C LEU A 131 9.34 -0.49 -8.79
N VAL A 132 10.24 -1.34 -9.23
CA VAL A 132 10.65 -2.55 -8.50
C VAL A 132 12.15 -2.54 -8.31
N VAL A 133 12.60 -2.68 -7.07
CA VAL A 133 13.99 -2.95 -6.74
C VAL A 133 14.13 -4.46 -6.57
N PRO A 134 14.94 -5.12 -7.41
CA PRO A 134 15.17 -6.55 -7.29
C PRO A 134 15.96 -6.91 -6.03
N GLU A 135 15.73 -8.11 -5.47
CA GLU A 135 16.70 -8.74 -4.57
C GLU A 135 17.92 -9.16 -5.41
N PHE A 136 18.89 -8.27 -5.49
CA PHE A 136 20.01 -8.36 -6.44
C PHE A 136 20.76 -9.67 -6.35
N ARG A 137 21.01 -10.18 -5.15
CA ARG A 137 21.73 -11.44 -4.98
C ARG A 137 21.04 -12.59 -5.72
N LEU A 138 19.72 -12.71 -5.55
CA LEU A 138 18.96 -13.79 -6.17
C LEU A 138 18.80 -13.59 -7.68
N VAL A 139 18.64 -12.35 -8.12
CA VAL A 139 18.52 -12.05 -9.57
C VAL A 139 19.87 -12.23 -10.29
N GLU A 140 20.99 -11.86 -9.66
CA GLU A 140 22.32 -12.11 -10.19
C GLU A 140 22.61 -13.61 -10.32
N ASP A 141 22.28 -14.40 -9.29
CA ASP A 141 22.46 -15.85 -9.32
C ASP A 141 21.58 -16.47 -10.43
N TRP A 142 20.33 -16.06 -10.52
CA TRP A 142 19.45 -16.49 -11.61
C TRP A 142 20.00 -16.12 -12.99
N ALA A 143 20.54 -14.91 -13.17
CA ALA A 143 21.12 -14.46 -14.43
C ALA A 143 22.35 -15.31 -14.83
N ARG A 144 23.20 -15.66 -13.86
CA ARG A 144 24.36 -16.55 -14.10
C ARG A 144 23.91 -17.96 -14.54
N GLU A 145 22.91 -18.52 -13.85
CA GLU A 145 22.33 -19.84 -14.20
C GLU A 145 21.73 -19.85 -15.61
N HIS A 146 21.21 -18.71 -16.08
CA HIS A 146 20.60 -18.57 -17.40
C HIS A 146 21.58 -18.02 -18.47
N HIS A 147 22.87 -17.94 -18.14
CA HIS A 147 23.92 -17.44 -19.05
C HIS A 147 23.63 -16.04 -19.59
N ILE A 148 23.08 -15.16 -18.75
CA ILE A 148 22.83 -13.75 -19.08
C ILE A 148 24.06 -12.96 -18.65
N PRO A 149 24.80 -12.32 -19.58
CA PRO A 149 25.93 -11.48 -19.23
C PRO A 149 25.45 -10.17 -18.59
N PHE A 150 26.14 -9.67 -17.59
CA PHE A 150 25.95 -8.35 -17.00
C PHE A 150 27.25 -7.90 -16.32
N SER A 151 27.52 -6.61 -16.35
CA SER A 151 28.66 -5.97 -15.71
C SER A 151 28.29 -5.21 -14.41
N GLY A 152 27.01 -4.91 -14.24
CA GLY A 152 26.48 -4.18 -13.09
C GLY A 152 24.96 -4.26 -12.99
N ARG A 153 24.42 -3.63 -11.95
CA ARG A 153 22.97 -3.67 -11.66
C ARG A 153 22.15 -2.93 -12.70
N GLU A 154 22.69 -1.86 -13.28
CA GLU A 154 22.05 -1.10 -14.36
C GLU A 154 21.79 -1.98 -15.57
N GLU A 155 22.81 -2.72 -16.02
CA GLU A 155 22.69 -3.63 -17.14
C GLU A 155 21.76 -4.81 -16.84
N LEU A 156 21.83 -5.34 -15.61
CA LEU A 156 20.96 -6.40 -15.14
C LEU A 156 19.48 -5.95 -15.17
N CYS A 157 19.18 -4.76 -14.65
CA CYS A 157 17.82 -4.19 -14.64
C CYS A 157 17.31 -3.85 -16.06
N ALA A 158 18.21 -3.48 -16.97
CA ALA A 158 17.87 -3.19 -18.36
C ALA A 158 17.65 -4.47 -19.21
N ASN A 159 18.06 -5.63 -18.72
CA ASN A 159 17.98 -6.88 -19.47
C ASN A 159 16.54 -7.37 -19.63
N GLU A 160 16.08 -7.56 -20.85
CA GLU A 160 14.71 -7.97 -21.17
C GLU A 160 14.30 -9.31 -20.54
N LYS A 161 15.22 -10.28 -20.45
CA LYS A 161 14.93 -11.58 -19.83
C LYS A 161 14.70 -11.45 -18.33
N VAL A 162 15.47 -10.59 -17.65
CA VAL A 162 15.30 -10.29 -16.23
C VAL A 162 13.98 -9.57 -16.00
N GLN A 163 13.68 -8.55 -16.80
CA GLN A 163 12.40 -7.83 -16.72
C GLN A 163 11.20 -8.76 -16.94
N LYS A 164 11.28 -9.64 -17.94
CA LYS A 164 10.24 -10.62 -18.24
C LYS A 164 10.05 -11.60 -17.08
N MET A 165 11.14 -12.15 -16.55
CA MET A 165 11.08 -13.06 -15.39
C MET A 165 10.37 -12.41 -14.21
N LEU A 166 10.75 -11.18 -13.82
CA LEU A 166 10.11 -10.49 -12.70
C LEU A 166 8.64 -10.12 -13.02
N MET A 167 8.34 -9.70 -14.24
CA MET A 167 6.95 -9.42 -14.64
C MET A 167 6.05 -10.66 -14.61
N GLU A 168 6.58 -11.83 -14.98
CA GLU A 168 5.84 -13.10 -14.87
C GLU A 168 5.52 -13.45 -13.40
N ARG A 169 6.45 -13.23 -12.49
CA ARG A 169 6.22 -13.39 -11.05
C ARG A 169 5.16 -12.44 -10.54
N VAL A 170 5.23 -11.16 -10.90
CA VAL A 170 4.21 -10.16 -10.58
C VAL A 170 2.83 -10.62 -11.07
N LYS A 171 2.72 -11.11 -12.32
CA LYS A 171 1.45 -11.62 -12.87
C LYS A 171 0.88 -12.78 -12.06
N ILE A 172 1.72 -13.70 -11.60
CA ILE A 172 1.28 -14.85 -10.77
C ILE A 172 0.73 -14.36 -9.44
N LEU A 173 1.43 -13.46 -8.76
CA LEU A 173 1.04 -12.97 -7.43
C LEU A 173 -0.29 -12.22 -7.47
N GLN A 174 -0.54 -11.44 -8.51
CA GLN A 174 -1.71 -10.57 -8.60
C GLN A 174 -2.95 -11.20 -9.27
N GLN A 175 -2.96 -12.52 -9.52
CA GLN A 175 -4.06 -13.19 -10.25
C GLN A 175 -5.44 -13.01 -9.62
N HIS A 176 -5.49 -12.84 -8.30
CA HIS A 176 -6.74 -12.67 -7.55
C HIS A 176 -7.19 -11.19 -7.42
N LEU A 177 -6.36 -10.23 -7.85
CA LEU A 177 -6.73 -8.82 -7.87
C LEU A 177 -7.68 -8.53 -9.02
N ALA A 178 -8.54 -7.53 -8.85
CA ALA A 178 -9.37 -7.03 -9.94
C ALA A 178 -8.50 -6.52 -11.10
N TYR A 179 -8.98 -6.65 -12.33
CA TYR A 179 -8.21 -6.32 -13.54
C TYR A 179 -7.63 -4.89 -13.51
N TYR A 180 -8.36 -3.94 -12.94
CA TYR A 180 -7.93 -2.54 -12.84
C TYR A 180 -6.88 -2.30 -11.74
N GLU A 181 -6.71 -3.23 -10.79
CA GLU A 181 -5.69 -3.17 -9.73
C GLU A 181 -4.37 -3.82 -10.16
N GLN A 182 -4.42 -4.64 -11.22
CA GLN A 182 -3.26 -5.39 -11.68
C GLN A 182 -2.22 -4.48 -12.34
N ILE A 183 -0.97 -4.65 -11.93
CA ILE A 183 0.19 -4.00 -12.53
C ILE A 183 0.34 -4.47 -13.98
N LYS A 184 0.41 -3.52 -14.89
CA LYS A 184 0.56 -3.77 -16.34
C LYS A 184 2.00 -3.62 -16.82
N ARG A 185 2.77 -2.73 -16.20
CA ARG A 185 4.18 -2.49 -16.54
C ARG A 185 5.00 -2.32 -15.26
N ILE A 186 6.25 -2.76 -15.30
CA ILE A 186 7.23 -2.54 -14.23
C ILE A 186 8.47 -1.88 -14.82
N THR A 187 9.16 -1.08 -14.00
CA THR A 187 10.53 -0.63 -14.25
C THR A 187 11.40 -1.11 -13.11
N LEU A 188 12.51 -1.79 -13.46
CA LEU A 188 13.49 -2.24 -12.47
C LEU A 188 14.45 -1.10 -12.17
N LEU A 189 14.70 -0.85 -10.88
CA LEU A 189 15.63 0.15 -10.40
C LEU A 189 16.92 -0.51 -9.92
N PRO A 190 18.11 0.02 -10.30
CA PRO A 190 19.40 -0.54 -9.88
C PRO A 190 19.79 -0.14 -8.45
N HIS A 191 19.04 0.75 -7.82
CA HIS A 191 19.30 1.29 -6.49
C HIS A 191 18.10 1.07 -5.57
N HIS A 192 18.38 0.86 -4.28
CA HIS A 192 17.34 0.81 -3.25
C HIS A 192 16.79 2.21 -2.98
N PHE A 193 15.52 2.28 -2.63
CA PHE A 193 14.98 3.49 -2.00
C PHE A 193 15.66 3.72 -0.66
N SER A 194 16.01 4.96 -0.36
CA SER A 194 16.78 5.28 0.84
C SER A 194 16.20 6.46 1.65
N MET A 195 16.57 6.52 2.92
CA MET A 195 16.26 7.66 3.78
C MET A 195 17.11 8.88 3.41
N GLU A 196 18.35 8.67 2.97
CA GLU A 196 19.27 9.72 2.56
C GLU A 196 18.75 10.47 1.34
N ALA A 197 18.17 9.77 0.38
CA ALA A 197 17.48 10.36 -0.77
C ALA A 197 16.09 10.93 -0.41
N GLY A 198 15.67 10.76 0.84
CA GLY A 198 14.37 11.20 1.32
C GLY A 198 13.19 10.37 0.80
N GLU A 199 13.43 9.21 0.20
CA GLU A 199 12.46 8.33 -0.43
C GLU A 199 11.70 7.46 0.58
N LEU A 200 12.35 7.22 1.73
CA LEU A 200 11.78 6.50 2.86
C LEU A 200 11.67 7.40 4.10
N THR A 201 10.67 7.12 4.93
CA THR A 201 10.57 7.68 6.28
C THR A 201 11.51 6.94 7.23
N ASN A 202 11.70 7.46 8.47
CA ASN A 202 12.45 6.78 9.53
C ASN A 202 11.86 5.40 9.91
N THR A 203 10.60 5.14 9.54
CA THR A 203 9.93 3.85 9.72
C THR A 203 9.89 3.01 8.43
N LEU A 204 10.77 3.33 7.48
CA LEU A 204 10.93 2.66 6.18
C LEU A 204 9.67 2.67 5.28
N LYS A 205 8.75 3.59 5.51
CA LYS A 205 7.58 3.78 4.64
C LYS A 205 7.95 4.66 3.45
N ILE A 206 7.45 4.32 2.27
CA ILE A 206 7.64 5.06 1.02
C ILE A 206 7.06 6.47 1.11
N ARG A 207 7.87 7.46 0.73
CA ARG A 207 7.46 8.85 0.55
C ARG A 207 7.11 9.10 -0.92
N ARG A 208 5.90 8.76 -1.30
CA ARG A 208 5.41 8.77 -2.69
C ARG A 208 5.66 10.07 -3.46
N PRO A 209 5.47 11.27 -2.89
CA PRO A 209 5.79 12.51 -3.61
C PRO A 209 7.27 12.61 -4.02
N VAL A 210 8.17 12.08 -3.18
CA VAL A 210 9.62 12.05 -3.47
C VAL A 210 9.92 11.03 -4.55
N ILE A 211 9.37 9.81 -4.44
CA ILE A 211 9.48 8.77 -5.48
C ILE A 211 9.00 9.30 -6.84
N ASN A 212 7.81 9.87 -6.90
CA ASN A 212 7.25 10.42 -8.13
C ASN A 212 8.12 11.54 -8.75
N LYS A 213 8.80 12.31 -7.92
CA LYS A 213 9.72 13.36 -8.37
C LYS A 213 11.03 12.78 -8.87
N ASN A 214 11.67 11.91 -8.07
CA ASN A 214 13.00 11.38 -8.37
C ASN A 214 13.01 10.47 -9.60
N TYR A 215 11.95 9.67 -9.78
CA TYR A 215 11.83 8.68 -10.87
C TYR A 215 10.82 9.09 -11.93
N LYS A 216 10.62 10.39 -12.12
CA LYS A 216 9.61 10.90 -13.06
C LYS A 216 9.82 10.38 -14.48
N ALA A 217 11.07 10.33 -14.96
CA ALA A 217 11.39 9.87 -16.31
C ALA A 217 11.06 8.38 -16.51
N GLU A 218 11.44 7.54 -15.56
CA GLU A 218 11.17 6.11 -15.54
C GLU A 218 9.67 5.83 -15.46
N ILE A 219 8.97 6.60 -14.64
CA ILE A 219 7.51 6.52 -14.50
C ILE A 219 6.84 6.91 -15.81
N ASP A 220 7.16 8.06 -16.38
CA ASP A 220 6.51 8.55 -17.61
C ASP A 220 6.73 7.58 -18.77
N LYS A 221 7.93 6.99 -18.90
CA LYS A 221 8.25 5.96 -19.90
C LYS A 221 7.33 4.72 -19.81
N MET A 222 6.87 4.36 -18.60
CA MET A 222 5.92 3.25 -18.46
C MET A 222 4.55 3.55 -19.06
N TYR A 223 4.21 4.81 -19.33
CA TYR A 223 2.92 5.25 -19.86
C TYR A 223 2.99 5.76 -21.31
N GLU A 224 4.19 5.80 -21.90
CA GLU A 224 4.38 6.05 -23.33
C GLU A 224 3.85 4.85 -24.12
N GLU A 225 3.24 5.13 -25.30
CA GLU A 225 2.65 4.13 -26.20
C GLU A 225 3.71 3.38 -27.02
#